data_e79397f0289b9025c1a79c9cd451db45
#
_entry.id   e79397f0289b9025c1a79c9cd451db45
#
_cell.length_a   1.000
_cell.length_b   1.000
_cell.length_c   1.000
_cell.angle_alpha   90.00
_cell.angle_beta   90.00
_cell.angle_gamma   90.00
#
_symmetry.space_group_name_H-M   'P 1'
#
loop_
_entity.id
_entity.type
_entity.pdbx_description
1 polymer ?
#
loop_
_entity_poly.entity_id
_entity_poly.type
_entity_poly.pdbx_seq_one_letter_code
_entity_poly.pdbx_strand_id
1 'polypeptide(L)'
;HRIARRQRQMCIRDRYGDTAGGFSVLKDVSKTLVYELSRYRNAISNVIPQRIIDRPPSAELAPDQKDTDSLPDYDRLDPIIEMYVEEDKSIQEIINEGFDEFEVRRIVSLIDFNEYKRRQAPLGIKISDRNFGKDRRYPITNSWKP
;
A
#
# COMPACT_ATOMS: atom_id res chain seq x y z
N HIS A 1 5.72 -3.68 22.59
CA HIS A 1 4.63 -2.78 23.04
C HIS A 1 4.67 -1.38 22.40
N ARG A 2 5.84 -0.81 22.10
CA ARG A 2 5.95 0.52 21.45
C ARG A 2 5.71 0.45 19.93
N ILE A 3 6.12 -0.63 19.28
CA ILE A 3 5.91 -0.84 17.84
C ILE A 3 4.42 -1.10 17.55
N ALA A 4 3.76 -1.93 18.33
CA ALA A 4 2.32 -2.18 18.20
C ALA A 4 1.47 -0.92 18.47
N ARG A 5 1.92 0.00 19.36
CA ARG A 5 1.27 1.30 19.55
C ARG A 5 1.42 2.22 18.34
N ARG A 6 2.57 2.20 17.66
CA ARG A 6 2.80 3.00 16.46
C ARG A 6 1.99 2.48 15.28
N GLN A 7 1.91 1.17 15.08
CA GLN A 7 1.04 0.58 14.07
C GLN A 7 -0.44 0.85 14.35
N ARG A 8 -0.90 0.72 15.60
CA ARG A 8 -2.26 1.11 15.98
C ARG A 8 -2.53 2.59 15.80
N GLN A 9 -1.54 3.47 16.03
CA GLN A 9 -1.66 4.90 15.76
C GLN A 9 -1.71 5.17 14.26
N MET A 10 -0.98 4.42 13.43
CA MET A 10 -1.07 4.52 11.97
C MET A 10 -2.46 4.14 11.44
N CYS A 11 -3.07 3.09 11.96
CA CYS A 11 -4.33 2.57 11.44
C CYS A 11 -5.58 3.19 12.09
N ILE A 12 -5.57 3.50 13.39
CA ILE A 12 -6.74 3.98 14.13
C ILE A 12 -6.81 5.50 14.18
N ARG A 13 -5.68 6.19 14.27
CA ARG A 13 -5.58 7.65 14.20
C ARG A 13 -5.31 8.14 12.78
N ASP A 14 -5.37 7.19 11.91
CA ASP A 14 -5.31 7.30 10.48
C ASP A 14 -4.59 8.55 9.96
N ARG A 15 -5.18 9.69 9.93
CA ARG A 15 -4.63 10.87 9.26
C ARG A 15 -3.70 11.72 10.10
N TYR A 16 -3.91 11.74 11.40
CA TYR A 16 -3.18 12.64 12.30
C TYR A 16 -2.03 11.94 13.00
N GLY A 17 -2.13 10.64 13.22
CA GLY A 17 -1.05 9.82 13.78
C GLY A 17 0.11 9.63 12.81
N ASP A 18 -0.19 9.43 11.53
CA ASP A 18 0.80 9.22 10.48
C ASP A 18 1.53 10.52 10.11
N THR A 19 0.86 11.66 10.21
CA THR A 19 1.48 12.97 10.00
C THR A 19 2.33 13.44 11.17
N ALA A 20 2.24 12.81 12.33
CA ALA A 20 3.10 13.12 13.47
C ALA A 20 4.53 12.56 13.31
N GLY A 21 4.77 11.64 12.39
CA GLY A 21 6.11 11.19 11.98
C GLY A 21 6.60 12.01 10.80
N GLY A 22 7.74 12.68 10.93
CA GLY A 22 8.27 13.53 9.86
C GLY A 22 8.75 12.80 8.60
N PHE A 23 8.89 11.45 8.64
CA PHE A 23 9.46 10.69 7.54
C PHE A 23 9.02 9.21 7.54
N SER A 24 8.61 8.71 6.37
CA SER A 24 8.19 7.33 6.13
C SER A 24 9.17 6.62 5.20
N VAL A 25 10.09 5.84 5.75
CA VAL A 25 11.19 5.21 5.00
C VAL A 25 10.70 4.24 3.92
N LEU A 26 9.68 3.43 4.23
CA LEU A 26 9.16 2.38 3.36
C LEU A 26 7.89 2.79 2.59
N LYS A 27 7.67 4.09 2.43
CA LYS A 27 6.43 4.59 1.82
C LYS A 27 6.22 4.14 0.38
N ASP A 28 7.30 4.03 -0.36
CA ASP A 28 7.33 3.72 -1.80
C ASP A 28 7.74 2.27 -2.07
N VAL A 29 7.67 1.43 -1.06
CA VAL A 29 8.00 -0.01 -1.17
C VAL A 29 6.71 -0.80 -1.19
N SER A 30 6.47 -1.57 -2.26
CA SER A 30 5.32 -2.47 -2.34
C SER A 30 5.34 -3.52 -1.23
N LYS A 31 4.19 -4.09 -0.90
CA LYS A 31 4.10 -5.07 0.19
C LYS A 31 4.86 -6.35 -0.13
N THR A 32 4.81 -6.80 -1.37
CA THR A 32 5.59 -7.95 -1.85
C THR A 32 7.09 -7.71 -1.70
N LEU A 33 7.58 -6.54 -2.12
CA LEU A 33 8.99 -6.17 -1.99
C LEU A 33 9.44 -6.06 -0.52
N VAL A 34 8.57 -5.61 0.40
CA VAL A 34 8.89 -5.62 1.84
C VAL A 34 9.15 -7.04 2.35
N TYR A 35 8.36 -8.02 1.90
CA TYR A 35 8.57 -9.41 2.27
C TYR A 35 9.88 -9.97 1.69
N GLU A 36 10.19 -9.68 0.44
CA GLU A 36 11.45 -10.09 -0.21
C GLU A 36 12.66 -9.50 0.51
N LEU A 37 12.64 -8.20 0.79
CA LEU A 37 13.70 -7.51 1.53
C LEU A 37 13.87 -8.08 2.94
N SER A 38 12.78 -8.46 3.60
CA SER A 38 12.83 -9.07 4.92
C SER A 38 13.49 -10.45 4.89
N ARG A 39 13.16 -11.27 3.88
CA ARG A 39 13.80 -12.58 3.66
C ARG A 39 15.27 -12.41 3.30
N TYR A 40 15.59 -11.50 2.40
CA TYR A 40 16.98 -11.18 2.04
C TYR A 40 17.79 -10.71 3.25
N ARG A 41 17.24 -9.84 4.07
CA ARG A 41 17.90 -9.38 5.30
C ARG A 41 18.19 -10.54 6.26
N ASN A 42 17.25 -11.45 6.43
CA ASN A 42 17.42 -12.63 7.27
C ASN A 42 18.41 -13.64 6.70
N ALA A 43 18.59 -13.71 5.38
CA ALA A 43 19.63 -14.53 4.76
C ALA A 43 21.05 -14.06 5.11
N ILE A 44 21.23 -12.74 5.30
CA ILE A 44 22.51 -12.17 5.73
C ILE A 44 22.71 -12.36 7.25
N SER A 45 21.70 -12.09 8.03
CA SER A 45 21.71 -12.20 9.49
C SER A 45 20.27 -12.26 10.00
N ASN A 46 19.93 -13.28 10.76
CA ASN A 46 18.57 -13.53 11.26
C ASN A 46 18.20 -12.53 12.37
N VAL A 47 17.68 -11.37 11.97
CA VAL A 47 17.30 -10.26 12.87
C VAL A 47 15.80 -10.02 12.94
N ILE A 48 15.04 -10.50 11.95
CA ILE A 48 13.58 -10.37 11.90
C ILE A 48 12.99 -11.71 12.32
N PRO A 49 12.27 -11.78 13.46
CA PRO A 49 11.64 -13.03 13.86
C PRO A 49 10.70 -13.58 12.77
N GLN A 50 10.82 -14.86 12.45
CA GLN A 50 10.07 -15.51 11.37
C GLN A 50 8.56 -15.29 11.51
N ARG A 51 8.03 -15.34 12.73
CA ARG A 51 6.60 -15.08 13.01
C ARG A 51 6.09 -13.71 12.52
N ILE A 52 6.99 -12.72 12.34
CA ILE A 52 6.61 -11.39 11.82
C ILE A 52 6.43 -11.45 10.31
N ILE A 53 7.26 -12.24 9.63
CA ILE A 53 7.18 -12.44 8.19
C ILE A 53 5.96 -13.31 7.84
N ASP A 54 5.69 -14.35 8.65
CA ASP A 54 4.60 -15.31 8.39
C ASP A 54 3.22 -14.79 8.81
N ARG A 55 3.18 -13.74 9.64
CA ARG A 55 1.92 -13.18 10.11
C ARG A 55 1.17 -12.49 8.97
N PRO A 56 -0.10 -12.86 8.68
CA PRO A 56 -0.91 -12.16 7.70
C PRO A 56 -1.01 -10.66 8.01
N PRO A 57 -0.91 -9.79 6.99
CA PRO A 57 -1.07 -8.36 7.18
C PRO A 57 -2.47 -8.02 7.68
N SER A 58 -2.55 -7.07 8.59
CA SER A 58 -3.81 -6.62 9.17
C SER A 58 -3.70 -5.18 9.65
N ALA A 59 -4.75 -4.39 9.42
CA ALA A 59 -4.91 -3.06 9.99
C ALA A 59 -5.17 -3.09 11.52
N GLU A 60 -5.46 -4.26 12.10
CA GLU A 60 -5.73 -4.47 13.54
C GLU A 60 -6.83 -3.56 14.11
N LEU A 61 -7.83 -3.22 13.28
CA LEU A 61 -8.97 -2.38 13.70
C LEU A 61 -10.07 -3.20 14.38
N ALA A 62 -10.13 -4.50 14.08
CA ALA A 62 -11.07 -5.46 14.68
C ALA A 62 -10.34 -6.75 15.04
N PRO A 63 -10.91 -7.56 15.98
CA PRO A 63 -10.38 -8.88 16.27
C PRO A 63 -10.31 -9.75 15.02
N ASP A 64 -9.23 -10.50 14.85
CA ASP A 64 -8.97 -11.45 13.75
C ASP A 64 -9.06 -10.87 12.33
N GLN A 65 -9.11 -9.54 12.19
CA GLN A 65 -9.13 -8.85 10.89
C GLN A 65 -7.86 -9.14 10.09
N LYS A 66 -8.04 -9.40 8.79
CA LYS A 66 -6.97 -9.51 7.79
C LYS A 66 -7.19 -8.49 6.68
N ASP A 67 -6.12 -8.04 6.05
CA ASP A 67 -6.22 -7.13 4.89
C ASP A 67 -6.96 -7.81 3.74
N THR A 68 -6.82 -9.14 3.59
CA THR A 68 -7.53 -9.96 2.59
C THR A 68 -9.05 -10.00 2.76
N ASP A 69 -9.59 -9.57 3.90
CA ASP A 69 -11.04 -9.47 4.09
C ASP A 69 -11.65 -8.35 3.23
N SER A 70 -10.83 -7.37 2.86
CA SER A 70 -11.28 -6.19 2.11
C SER A 70 -10.48 -5.92 0.82
N LEU A 71 -9.30 -6.48 0.69
CA LEU A 71 -8.40 -6.30 -0.46
C LEU A 71 -8.06 -7.68 -1.06
N PRO A 72 -7.73 -7.74 -2.36
CA PRO A 72 -7.11 -8.92 -2.95
C PRO A 72 -5.76 -9.22 -2.31
N ASP A 73 -5.24 -10.43 -2.57
CA ASP A 73 -3.88 -10.77 -2.18
C ASP A 73 -2.87 -9.80 -2.78
N TYR A 74 -1.82 -9.49 -2.04
CA TYR A 74 -0.82 -8.52 -2.46
C TYR A 74 -0.09 -8.91 -3.74
N ASP A 75 0.05 -10.21 -4.02
CA ASP A 75 0.64 -10.71 -5.28
C ASP A 75 -0.17 -10.31 -6.52
N ARG A 76 -1.45 -10.00 -6.36
CA ARG A 76 -2.32 -9.46 -7.41
C ARG A 76 -2.49 -7.95 -7.32
N LEU A 77 -2.55 -7.43 -6.10
CA LEU A 77 -2.76 -6.01 -5.85
C LEU A 77 -1.56 -5.16 -6.30
N ASP A 78 -0.34 -5.55 -5.91
CA ASP A 78 0.86 -4.76 -6.20
C ASP A 78 1.10 -4.59 -7.72
N PRO A 79 0.98 -5.62 -8.59
CA PRO A 79 1.10 -5.43 -10.05
C PRO A 79 0.03 -4.50 -10.64
N ILE A 80 -1.21 -4.55 -10.15
CA ILE A 80 -2.27 -3.63 -10.63
C ILE A 80 -1.94 -2.19 -10.24
N ILE A 81 -1.42 -1.97 -9.03
CA ILE A 81 -1.00 -0.64 -8.58
C ILE A 81 0.16 -0.13 -9.45
N GLU A 82 1.17 -0.95 -9.71
CA GLU A 82 2.32 -0.62 -10.54
C GLU A 82 1.87 -0.20 -11.94
N MET A 83 1.10 -1.03 -12.63
CA MET A 83 0.56 -0.72 -13.97
C MET A 83 -0.27 0.55 -13.99
N TYR A 84 -1.15 0.74 -13.01
CA TYR A 84 -2.02 1.91 -12.98
C TYR A 84 -1.30 3.19 -12.58
N VAL A 85 -0.37 3.13 -11.64
CA VAL A 85 0.28 4.31 -11.05
C VAL A 85 1.60 4.65 -11.72
N GLU A 86 2.46 3.66 -11.94
CA GLU A 86 3.81 3.89 -12.47
C GLU A 86 3.81 3.92 -14.00
N GLU A 87 3.10 2.98 -14.63
CA GLU A 87 3.04 2.84 -16.09
C GLU A 87 1.91 3.66 -16.72
N ASP A 88 1.02 4.28 -15.95
CA ASP A 88 -0.16 5.04 -16.43
C ASP A 88 -1.09 4.22 -17.33
N LYS A 89 -1.13 2.90 -17.20
CA LYS A 89 -2.04 2.06 -17.97
C LYS A 89 -3.50 2.37 -17.63
N SER A 90 -4.33 2.38 -18.65
CA SER A 90 -5.78 2.47 -18.49
C SER A 90 -6.35 1.17 -17.88
N ILE A 91 -7.55 1.25 -17.32
CA ILE A 91 -8.27 0.07 -16.79
C ILE A 91 -8.35 -1.03 -17.87
N GLN A 92 -8.64 -0.66 -19.12
CA GLN A 92 -8.79 -1.63 -20.21
C GLN A 92 -7.47 -2.33 -20.55
N GLU A 93 -6.36 -1.62 -20.53
CA GLU A 93 -5.04 -2.22 -20.75
C GLU A 93 -4.69 -3.21 -19.64
N ILE A 94 -4.98 -2.88 -18.38
CA ILE A 94 -4.75 -3.78 -17.23
C ILE A 94 -5.61 -5.05 -17.34
N ILE A 95 -6.89 -4.90 -17.76
CA ILE A 95 -7.77 -6.05 -17.99
C ILE A 95 -7.22 -6.94 -19.10
N ASN A 96 -6.69 -6.35 -20.18
CA ASN A 96 -6.10 -7.09 -21.30
C ASN A 96 -4.84 -7.87 -20.91
N GLU A 97 -4.14 -7.49 -19.84
CA GLU A 97 -3.03 -8.26 -19.25
C GLU A 97 -3.51 -9.52 -18.48
N GLY A 98 -4.81 -9.73 -18.38
CA GLY A 98 -5.41 -10.94 -17.78
C GLY A 98 -5.92 -10.77 -16.35
N PHE A 99 -6.03 -9.54 -15.86
CA PHE A 99 -6.64 -9.26 -14.56
C PHE A 99 -8.16 -9.19 -14.66
N ASP A 100 -8.84 -9.60 -13.60
CA ASP A 100 -10.30 -9.56 -13.52
C ASP A 100 -10.83 -8.12 -13.54
N GLU A 101 -11.80 -7.84 -14.41
CA GLU A 101 -12.36 -6.49 -14.59
C GLU A 101 -12.94 -5.91 -13.28
N PHE A 102 -13.67 -6.70 -12.54
CA PHE A 102 -14.29 -6.24 -11.29
C PHE A 102 -13.22 -5.87 -10.25
N GLU A 103 -12.17 -6.69 -10.15
CA GLU A 103 -11.05 -6.46 -9.26
C GLU A 103 -10.28 -5.19 -9.64
N VAL A 104 -9.94 -5.03 -10.92
CA VAL A 104 -9.21 -3.84 -11.41
C VAL A 104 -10.00 -2.57 -11.16
N ARG A 105 -11.29 -2.52 -11.52
CA ARG A 105 -12.15 -1.36 -11.29
C ARG A 105 -12.28 -1.02 -9.81
N ARG A 106 -12.41 -2.03 -8.96
CA ARG A 106 -12.46 -1.85 -7.51
C ARG A 106 -11.18 -1.25 -6.96
N ILE A 107 -10.02 -1.78 -7.36
CA ILE A 107 -8.71 -1.28 -6.91
C ILE A 107 -8.49 0.15 -7.36
N VAL A 108 -8.71 0.45 -8.64
CA VAL A 108 -8.59 1.81 -9.19
C VAL A 108 -9.49 2.79 -8.43
N SER A 109 -10.75 2.43 -8.20
CA SER A 109 -11.68 3.25 -7.42
C SER A 109 -11.18 3.51 -6.00
N LEU A 110 -10.59 2.51 -5.33
CA LEU A 110 -10.00 2.68 -4.01
C LEU A 110 -8.77 3.60 -4.03
N ILE A 111 -7.93 3.50 -5.06
CA ILE A 111 -6.77 4.36 -5.25
C ILE A 111 -7.22 5.82 -5.36
N ASP A 112 -8.17 6.09 -6.25
CA ASP A 112 -8.63 7.45 -6.53
C ASP A 112 -9.39 8.04 -5.33
N PHE A 113 -10.27 7.27 -4.70
CA PHE A 113 -11.00 7.70 -3.52
C PHE A 113 -10.08 8.06 -2.33
N ASN A 114 -8.96 7.35 -2.18
CA ASN A 114 -8.01 7.57 -1.09
C ASN A 114 -6.90 8.59 -1.41
N GLU A 115 -7.00 9.34 -2.50
CA GLU A 115 -6.04 10.39 -2.87
C GLU A 115 -5.78 11.39 -1.73
N TYR A 116 -6.82 11.78 -1.00
CA TYR A 116 -6.68 12.72 0.12
C TYR A 116 -5.80 12.18 1.25
N LYS A 117 -5.80 10.86 1.49
CA LYS A 117 -4.93 10.23 2.49
C LYS A 117 -3.46 10.30 2.07
N ARG A 118 -3.19 10.05 0.77
CA ARG A 118 -1.83 10.11 0.24
C ARG A 118 -1.25 11.52 0.33
N ARG A 119 -2.07 12.55 0.11
CA ARG A 119 -1.63 13.95 0.25
C ARG A 119 -1.23 14.33 1.66
N GLN A 120 -1.85 13.73 2.65
CA GLN A 120 -1.59 13.97 4.08
C GLN A 120 -0.43 13.13 4.63
N ALA A 121 0.04 12.14 3.90
CA ALA A 121 1.10 11.25 4.35
C ALA A 121 2.46 11.98 4.38
N PRO A 122 3.37 11.62 5.34
CA PRO A 122 4.69 12.21 5.45
C PRO A 122 5.55 11.92 4.21
N LEU A 123 6.65 12.63 4.08
CA LEU A 123 7.65 12.37 3.04
C LEU A 123 8.27 10.99 3.22
N GLY A 124 8.67 10.38 2.12
CA GLY A 124 9.37 9.10 2.08
C GLY A 124 10.46 9.09 1.02
N ILE A 125 11.28 8.04 1.03
CA ILE A 125 12.26 7.80 -0.02
C ILE A 125 11.52 7.35 -1.28
N LYS A 126 11.88 7.89 -2.43
CA LYS A 126 11.41 7.43 -3.74
C LYS A 126 12.36 6.35 -4.23
N ILE A 127 11.80 5.19 -4.57
CA ILE A 127 12.52 4.06 -5.17
C ILE A 127 11.93 3.64 -6.51
N SER A 128 10.64 3.92 -6.74
CA SER A 128 9.94 3.68 -8.00
C SER A 128 10.18 4.81 -9.00
N ASP A 129 9.96 4.57 -10.28
CA ASP A 129 10.04 5.60 -11.32
C ASP A 129 8.98 6.69 -11.10
N ARG A 130 7.82 6.30 -10.56
CA ARG A 130 6.73 7.20 -10.21
C ARG A 130 6.18 6.89 -8.83
N ASN A 131 6.53 7.71 -7.87
CA ASN A 131 6.14 7.51 -6.47
C ASN A 131 4.62 7.58 -6.27
N PHE A 132 4.05 6.51 -5.74
CA PHE A 132 2.63 6.39 -5.45
C PHE A 132 2.09 7.49 -4.54
N GLY A 133 2.91 8.03 -3.67
CA GLY A 133 2.50 9.03 -2.67
C GLY A 133 2.56 10.49 -3.13
N LYS A 134 3.41 10.85 -4.10
CA LYS A 134 3.69 12.25 -4.45
C LYS A 134 3.66 12.57 -5.93
N ASP A 135 4.09 11.67 -6.79
CA ASP A 135 4.27 11.96 -8.21
C ASP A 135 2.95 11.85 -8.98
N ARG A 136 2.06 10.93 -8.57
CA ARG A 136 0.71 10.83 -9.09
C ARG A 136 -0.25 11.60 -8.20
N ARG A 137 -0.99 12.54 -8.79
CA ARG A 137 -1.99 13.35 -8.10
C ARG A 137 -3.30 13.34 -8.87
N TYR A 138 -4.35 12.95 -8.18
CA TYR A 138 -5.73 13.04 -8.68
C TYR A 138 -6.49 14.18 -8.00
N PRO A 139 -7.48 14.78 -8.66
CA PRO A 139 -8.37 15.74 -8.02
C PRO A 139 -9.14 15.06 -6.88
N ILE A 140 -9.12 15.67 -5.69
CA ILE A 140 -9.85 15.13 -4.51
C ILE A 140 -11.36 15.31 -4.67
N THR A 141 -11.77 16.48 -5.18
CA THR A 141 -13.17 16.84 -5.35
C THR A 141 -13.57 16.70 -6.83
N ASN A 142 -13.71 15.47 -7.27
CA ASN A 142 -14.04 15.16 -8.66
C ASN A 142 -15.09 14.06 -8.71
N SER A 143 -16.11 14.26 -9.56
CA SER A 143 -17.16 13.27 -9.81
C SER A 143 -16.86 12.36 -11.01
N TRP A 144 -15.78 12.62 -11.74
CA TRP A 144 -15.37 11.81 -12.87
C TRP A 144 -14.93 10.41 -12.38
N LYS A 145 -15.34 9.38 -13.10
CA LYS A 145 -14.94 8.00 -12.87
C LYS A 145 -14.31 7.46 -14.15
N PRO A 146 -13.13 6.83 -14.07
CA PRO A 146 -12.47 6.22 -15.23
C PRO A 146 -13.25 5.06 -15.81
#